data_c9f3bed0d695df8a7b410dd340c4c678
#
_entry.id   c9f3bed0d695df8a7b410dd340c4c678
#
_cell.length_a   1.000
_cell.length_b   1.000
_cell.length_c   1.000
_cell.angle_alpha   90.00
_cell.angle_beta   90.00
_cell.angle_gamma   90.00
#
_symmetry.space_group_name_H-M   'P 1'
#
loop_
_entity.id
_entity.type
_entity.pdbx_description
1 polymer ?
#
loop_
_entity_poly.entity_id
_entity_poly.type
_entity_poly.pdbx_seq_one_letter_code
_entity_poly.pdbx_strand_id
1 'polypeptide(L)'
;TEWQNPHLYNVTPLESGARPLTSLLPEILATQPQGAEITYVDIKDNPSKSYVIDVDLGDDESKTVFVDQYTGKILGEKPDDIAFFTIMYRLHRFLLQSRPKGDGIFWGKRIIGISTIIFVFIIVTGIVVWVPRRGRSWGNRFKISVKHGWHRLWYDLHVAGGIYVALLLLVMALTGLTWAFPWYRTAFYGIFAPE
;
A
#
# COMPACT_ATOMS: atom_id res chain seq x y z
N THR A 1 14.90 -3.28 -9.84
CA THR A 1 14.11 -2.91 -11.02
C THR A 1 14.59 -3.69 -12.24
N GLU A 2 13.73 -3.89 -13.24
CA GLU A 2 14.06 -4.59 -14.50
C GLU A 2 15.30 -3.99 -15.19
N TRP A 3 15.46 -2.68 -15.12
CA TRP A 3 16.61 -1.96 -15.64
C TRP A 3 17.96 -2.33 -15.01
N GLN A 4 17.94 -2.68 -13.73
CA GLN A 4 19.14 -3.05 -12.99
C GLN A 4 19.52 -4.52 -13.13
N ASN A 5 18.53 -5.38 -13.37
CA ASN A 5 18.70 -6.83 -13.43
C ASN A 5 17.91 -7.43 -14.61
N PRO A 6 18.21 -7.05 -15.86
CA PRO A 6 17.43 -7.49 -17.03
C PRO A 6 17.45 -9.02 -17.22
N HIS A 7 18.48 -9.68 -16.73
CA HIS A 7 18.63 -11.15 -16.81
C HIS A 7 17.60 -11.92 -15.97
N LEU A 8 17.01 -11.28 -14.93
CA LEU A 8 15.96 -11.91 -14.13
C LEU A 8 14.60 -11.85 -14.82
N TYR A 9 14.39 -10.83 -15.64
CA TYR A 9 13.08 -10.54 -16.23
C TYR A 9 12.93 -11.04 -17.68
N ASN A 10 14.02 -11.41 -18.35
CA ASN A 10 13.97 -11.80 -19.74
C ASN A 10 14.39 -13.24 -19.93
N VAL A 11 13.60 -13.96 -20.72
CA VAL A 11 13.81 -15.35 -21.11
C VAL A 11 13.75 -15.48 -22.61
N THR A 12 14.36 -16.55 -23.15
CA THR A 12 14.27 -16.87 -24.57
C THR A 12 13.10 -17.82 -24.78
N PRO A 13 12.06 -17.44 -25.55
CA PRO A 13 10.95 -18.32 -25.84
C PRO A 13 11.42 -19.60 -26.57
N LEU A 14 10.92 -20.74 -26.13
CA LEU A 14 11.15 -22.03 -26.77
C LEU A 14 9.90 -22.45 -27.58
N GLU A 15 10.12 -23.12 -28.71
CA GLU A 15 9.04 -23.63 -29.57
C GLU A 15 8.13 -24.63 -28.86
N SER A 16 8.62 -25.29 -27.81
CA SER A 16 7.85 -26.24 -26.99
C SER A 16 6.71 -25.59 -26.17
N GLY A 17 6.66 -24.25 -26.13
CA GLY A 17 5.70 -23.53 -25.29
C GLY A 17 6.07 -23.55 -23.79
N ALA A 18 5.38 -22.73 -23.01
CA ALA A 18 5.58 -22.66 -21.56
C ALA A 18 5.08 -23.94 -20.88
N ARG A 19 5.81 -24.39 -19.86
CA ARG A 19 5.44 -25.55 -19.04
C ARG A 19 4.18 -25.22 -18.21
N PRO A 20 3.29 -26.19 -17.97
CA PRO A 20 2.10 -25.96 -17.16
C PRO A 20 2.49 -25.63 -15.70
N LEU A 21 1.79 -24.68 -15.12
CA LEU A 21 2.01 -24.24 -13.73
C LEU A 21 1.90 -25.39 -12.73
N THR A 22 1.01 -26.35 -13.00
CA THR A 22 0.83 -27.54 -12.15
C THR A 22 2.09 -28.40 -11.98
N SER A 23 3.03 -28.31 -12.92
CA SER A 23 4.34 -28.97 -12.82
C SER A 23 5.44 -28.05 -12.29
N LEU A 24 5.38 -26.76 -12.64
CA LEU A 24 6.39 -25.77 -12.25
C LEU A 24 6.32 -25.40 -10.76
N LEU A 25 5.12 -25.12 -10.25
CA LEU A 25 4.98 -24.63 -8.88
C LEU A 25 5.46 -25.62 -7.81
N PRO A 26 5.15 -26.93 -7.87
CA PRO A 26 5.70 -27.90 -6.93
C PRO A 26 7.23 -28.02 -7.00
N GLU A 27 7.81 -27.94 -8.21
CA GLU A 27 9.25 -28.01 -8.42
C GLU A 27 9.96 -26.81 -7.78
N ILE A 28 9.40 -25.60 -7.94
CA ILE A 28 9.92 -24.39 -7.33
C ILE A 28 9.77 -24.44 -5.81
N LEU A 29 8.61 -24.87 -5.32
CA LEU A 29 8.35 -24.97 -3.90
C LEU A 29 9.29 -25.98 -3.22
N ALA A 30 9.66 -27.08 -3.91
CA ALA A 30 10.61 -28.06 -3.40
C ALA A 30 12.03 -27.49 -3.21
N THR A 31 12.37 -26.37 -3.86
CA THR A 31 13.66 -25.68 -3.67
C THR A 31 13.64 -24.70 -2.50
N GLN A 32 12.47 -24.45 -1.92
CA GLN A 32 12.28 -23.49 -0.84
C GLN A 32 12.34 -24.17 0.54
N PRO A 33 12.54 -23.42 1.63
CA PRO A 33 12.48 -23.95 2.99
C PRO A 33 11.15 -24.63 3.31
N GLN A 34 11.18 -25.62 4.22
CA GLN A 34 9.95 -26.28 4.68
C GLN A 34 8.97 -25.27 5.29
N GLY A 35 7.74 -25.34 4.84
CA GLY A 35 6.68 -24.41 5.28
C GLY A 35 6.52 -23.18 4.39
N ALA A 36 7.30 -23.04 3.33
CA ALA A 36 7.10 -21.98 2.35
C ALA A 36 5.80 -22.18 1.56
N GLU A 37 5.10 -21.09 1.29
CA GLU A 37 3.86 -21.07 0.53
C GLU A 37 3.94 -20.08 -0.63
N ILE A 38 3.42 -20.48 -1.80
CA ILE A 38 3.30 -19.57 -2.95
C ILE A 38 2.06 -18.72 -2.74
N THR A 39 2.25 -17.41 -2.64
CA THR A 39 1.17 -16.44 -2.38
C THR A 39 0.67 -15.78 -3.65
N TYR A 40 1.54 -15.61 -4.65
CA TYR A 40 1.18 -14.93 -5.88
C TYR A 40 2.03 -15.41 -7.06
N VAL A 41 1.43 -15.46 -8.25
CA VAL A 41 2.13 -15.76 -9.51
C VAL A 41 1.74 -14.70 -10.53
N ASP A 42 2.73 -13.96 -11.02
CA ASP A 42 2.55 -12.96 -12.06
C ASP A 42 3.01 -13.53 -13.42
N ILE A 43 2.04 -13.68 -14.31
CA ILE A 43 2.24 -14.17 -15.67
C ILE A 43 2.09 -12.99 -16.62
N LYS A 44 3.17 -12.67 -17.31
CA LYS A 44 3.14 -11.59 -18.30
C LYS A 44 2.64 -12.10 -19.66
N ASP A 45 1.88 -11.28 -20.36
CA ASP A 45 1.42 -11.58 -21.74
C ASP A 45 2.58 -11.69 -22.74
N ASN A 46 3.72 -11.09 -22.42
CA ASN A 46 4.90 -11.15 -23.26
C ASN A 46 5.68 -12.47 -23.01
N PRO A 47 5.79 -13.37 -24.01
CA PRO A 47 6.46 -14.67 -23.87
C PRO A 47 7.96 -14.55 -23.56
N SER A 48 8.58 -13.41 -23.82
CA SER A 48 9.99 -13.15 -23.48
C SER A 48 10.20 -12.70 -22.04
N LYS A 49 9.15 -12.65 -21.22
CA LYS A 49 9.26 -12.29 -19.80
C LYS A 49 9.17 -13.52 -18.92
N SER A 50 10.03 -13.57 -17.90
CA SER A 50 10.01 -14.61 -16.87
C SER A 50 8.74 -14.56 -16.04
N TYR A 51 8.31 -15.70 -15.51
CA TYR A 51 7.30 -15.74 -14.46
C TYR A 51 7.89 -15.20 -13.16
N VAL A 52 7.06 -14.42 -12.44
CA VAL A 52 7.43 -13.84 -11.15
C VAL A 52 6.55 -14.50 -10.10
N ILE A 53 7.16 -15.14 -9.12
CA ILE A 53 6.48 -15.94 -8.11
C ILE A 53 6.85 -15.40 -6.74
N ASP A 54 5.84 -14.94 -5.98
CA ASP A 54 6.04 -14.51 -4.61
C ASP A 54 5.83 -15.70 -3.66
N VAL A 55 6.84 -15.93 -2.84
CA VAL A 55 6.90 -17.04 -1.89
C VAL A 55 6.95 -16.46 -0.48
N ASP A 56 6.00 -16.84 0.35
CA ASP A 56 5.99 -16.57 1.79
C ASP A 56 6.81 -17.67 2.48
N LEU A 57 7.84 -17.28 3.20
CA LEU A 57 8.73 -18.18 3.93
C LEU A 57 8.29 -18.38 5.40
N GLY A 58 7.21 -17.70 5.80
CA GLY A 58 6.81 -17.59 7.21
C GLY A 58 7.61 -16.52 7.95
N ASP A 59 7.18 -16.24 9.19
CA ASP A 59 7.80 -15.23 10.07
C ASP A 59 7.93 -13.82 9.46
N ASP A 60 6.98 -13.45 8.56
CA ASP A 60 6.94 -12.21 7.76
C ASP A 60 8.10 -12.06 6.77
N GLU A 61 8.79 -13.11 6.46
CA GLU A 61 9.76 -13.13 5.38
C GLU A 61 9.08 -13.62 4.10
N SER A 62 9.21 -12.85 3.05
CA SER A 62 8.78 -13.19 1.70
C SER A 62 9.88 -12.89 0.70
N LYS A 63 9.88 -13.60 -0.40
CA LYS A 63 10.79 -13.36 -1.50
C LYS A 63 10.13 -13.55 -2.85
N THR A 64 10.62 -12.80 -3.81
CA THR A 64 10.22 -12.94 -5.21
C THR A 64 11.21 -13.85 -5.94
N VAL A 65 10.72 -14.90 -6.55
CA VAL A 65 11.48 -15.87 -7.35
C VAL A 65 11.17 -15.65 -8.84
N PHE A 66 12.20 -15.47 -9.63
CA PHE A 66 12.10 -15.30 -11.07
C PHE A 66 12.36 -16.65 -11.76
N VAL A 67 11.43 -17.10 -12.58
CA VAL A 67 11.46 -18.43 -13.17
C VAL A 67 11.32 -18.36 -14.67
N ASP A 68 12.18 -19.09 -15.36
CA ASP A 68 12.03 -19.35 -16.79
C ASP A 68 10.91 -20.39 -16.99
N GLN A 69 9.80 -19.96 -17.57
CA GLN A 69 8.62 -20.79 -17.79
C GLN A 69 8.83 -21.95 -18.76
N TYR A 70 9.88 -21.92 -19.55
CA TYR A 70 10.17 -22.96 -20.54
C TYR A 70 11.01 -24.09 -19.96
N THR A 71 12.01 -23.74 -19.18
CA THR A 71 12.98 -24.68 -18.61
C THR A 71 12.67 -25.07 -17.16
N GLY A 72 11.92 -24.25 -16.44
CA GLY A 72 11.70 -24.38 -14.99
C GLY A 72 12.88 -23.87 -14.16
N LYS A 73 13.89 -23.27 -14.80
CA LYS A 73 15.07 -22.79 -14.11
C LYS A 73 14.77 -21.53 -13.31
N ILE A 74 15.20 -21.49 -12.06
CA ILE A 74 15.22 -20.27 -11.26
C ILE A 74 16.32 -19.36 -11.80
N LEU A 75 15.95 -18.18 -12.32
CA LEU A 75 16.85 -17.19 -12.85
C LEU A 75 17.51 -16.38 -11.74
N GLY A 76 16.82 -16.25 -10.63
CA GLY A 76 17.30 -15.62 -9.42
C GLY A 76 16.18 -15.36 -8.43
N GLU A 77 16.58 -14.98 -7.25
CA GLU A 77 15.69 -14.65 -6.14
C GLU A 77 15.98 -13.24 -5.67
N LYS A 78 14.94 -12.53 -5.28
CA LYS A 78 15.07 -11.19 -4.75
C LYS A 78 14.27 -11.12 -3.45
N PRO A 79 14.90 -10.73 -2.33
CA PRO A 79 14.14 -10.42 -1.14
C PRO A 79 13.17 -9.28 -1.45
N ASP A 80 11.98 -9.34 -0.86
CA ASP A 80 10.98 -8.31 -1.05
C ASP A 80 11.55 -6.95 -0.68
N ASP A 81 11.34 -6.09 -1.61
CA ASP A 81 11.75 -4.72 -1.82
C ASP A 81 12.51 -3.92 -0.74
N ILE A 82 13.15 -2.87 -1.25
CA ILE A 82 13.88 -1.86 -0.53
C ILE A 82 13.30 -1.72 0.88
N ALA A 83 14.03 -2.22 1.86
CA ALA A 83 13.64 -2.31 3.27
C ALA A 83 12.96 -1.02 3.80
N PHE A 84 13.32 0.14 3.26
CA PHE A 84 12.73 1.42 3.61
C PHE A 84 11.23 1.51 3.25
N PHE A 85 10.84 1.18 2.03
CA PHE A 85 9.44 1.28 1.61
C PHE A 85 8.57 0.23 2.28
N THR A 86 9.08 -0.97 2.46
CA THR A 86 8.42 -2.04 3.19
C THR A 86 8.21 -1.66 4.66
N ILE A 87 9.25 -1.10 5.31
CA ILE A 87 9.13 -0.59 6.67
C ILE A 87 8.09 0.53 6.76
N MET A 88 8.11 1.51 5.84
CA MET A 88 7.14 2.60 5.83
C MET A 88 5.71 2.09 5.60
N TYR A 89 5.52 1.16 4.69
CA TYR A 89 4.23 0.52 4.44
C TYR A 89 3.71 -0.23 5.68
N ARG A 90 4.56 -1.06 6.30
CA ARG A 90 4.21 -1.82 7.51
C ARG A 90 3.95 -0.90 8.70
N LEU A 91 4.75 0.16 8.86
CA LEU A 91 4.55 1.17 9.90
C LEU A 91 3.20 1.89 9.69
N HIS A 92 2.93 2.35 8.47
CA HIS A 92 1.73 3.11 8.15
C HIS A 92 0.45 2.28 8.32
N ARG A 93 0.47 1.00 7.97
CA ARG A 93 -0.74 0.16 8.00
C ARG A 93 -0.89 -0.67 9.26
N PHE A 94 0.20 -1.07 9.89
CA PHE A 94 0.20 -2.11 10.91
C PHE A 94 1.04 -1.79 12.14
N LEU A 95 1.64 -0.59 12.23
CA LEU A 95 2.59 -0.21 13.28
C LEU A 95 3.74 -1.21 13.42
N LEU A 96 4.25 -1.71 12.29
CA LEU A 96 5.29 -2.75 12.21
C LEU A 96 4.88 -4.12 12.81
N GLN A 97 3.64 -4.28 13.22
CA GLN A 97 3.17 -5.55 13.75
C GLN A 97 3.07 -6.58 12.62
N SER A 98 3.57 -7.78 12.86
CA SER A 98 3.39 -8.93 12.00
C SER A 98 1.96 -9.44 12.05
N ARG A 99 1.48 -10.03 10.96
CA ARG A 99 0.13 -10.60 10.92
C ARG A 99 0.05 -11.76 11.90
N PRO A 100 -0.90 -11.77 12.85
CA PRO A 100 -1.03 -12.87 13.79
C PRO A 100 -1.36 -14.17 13.04
N LYS A 101 -0.69 -15.27 13.42
CA LYS A 101 -1.03 -16.62 12.93
C LYS A 101 -2.34 -17.06 13.56
N GLY A 102 -3.31 -17.49 12.75
CA GLY A 102 -4.65 -17.92 13.20
C GLY A 102 -5.60 -16.78 13.59
N ASP A 103 -6.49 -17.02 14.54
CA ASP A 103 -7.56 -16.10 14.97
C ASP A 103 -7.09 -14.94 15.87
N GLY A 104 -5.81 -14.68 15.90
CA GLY A 104 -5.21 -13.61 16.71
C GLY A 104 -5.69 -12.21 16.32
N ILE A 105 -5.80 -11.32 17.32
CA ILE A 105 -6.21 -9.93 17.09
C ILE A 105 -5.06 -9.14 16.48
N PHE A 106 -5.29 -8.56 15.29
CA PHE A 106 -4.33 -7.68 14.65
C PHE A 106 -4.41 -6.25 15.22
N TRP A 107 -3.76 -6.03 16.35
CA TRP A 107 -3.82 -4.76 17.09
C TRP A 107 -3.31 -3.58 16.30
N GLY A 108 -2.18 -3.71 15.58
CA GLY A 108 -1.61 -2.63 14.77
C GLY A 108 -2.61 -2.09 13.76
N LYS A 109 -3.32 -2.97 13.05
CA LYS A 109 -4.38 -2.59 12.13
C LYS A 109 -5.55 -1.89 12.82
N ARG A 110 -5.96 -2.37 14.01
CA ARG A 110 -7.07 -1.76 14.77
C ARG A 110 -6.70 -0.37 15.29
N ILE A 111 -5.49 -0.20 15.84
CA ILE A 111 -5.01 1.09 16.34
C ILE A 111 -4.97 2.11 15.21
N ILE A 112 -4.40 1.76 14.05
CA ILE A 112 -4.38 2.64 12.88
C ILE A 112 -5.80 3.00 12.44
N GLY A 113 -6.71 2.03 12.37
CA GLY A 113 -8.11 2.28 12.00
C GLY A 113 -8.82 3.25 12.95
N ILE A 114 -8.69 3.05 14.26
CA ILE A 114 -9.28 3.94 15.27
C ILE A 114 -8.66 5.34 15.19
N SER A 115 -7.34 5.42 15.07
CA SER A 115 -6.64 6.71 14.90
C SER A 115 -7.11 7.44 13.65
N THR A 116 -7.39 6.72 12.55
CA THR A 116 -7.93 7.31 11.33
C THR A 116 -9.35 7.85 11.52
N ILE A 117 -10.21 7.16 12.28
CA ILE A 117 -11.54 7.69 12.64
C ILE A 117 -11.42 9.00 13.44
N ILE A 118 -10.56 9.02 14.45
CA ILE A 118 -10.29 10.23 15.24
C ILE A 118 -9.76 11.34 14.33
N PHE A 119 -8.86 11.01 13.41
CA PHE A 119 -8.30 11.96 12.46
C PHE A 119 -9.38 12.56 11.52
N VAL A 120 -10.30 11.75 11.01
CA VAL A 120 -11.46 12.22 10.23
C VAL A 120 -12.29 13.22 11.06
N PHE A 121 -12.55 12.89 12.33
CA PHE A 121 -13.30 13.78 13.22
C PHE A 121 -12.58 15.13 13.43
N ILE A 122 -11.24 15.10 13.61
CA ILE A 122 -10.42 16.30 13.74
C ILE A 122 -10.48 17.14 12.45
N ILE A 123 -10.37 16.54 11.28
CA ILE A 123 -10.47 17.25 9.99
C ILE A 123 -11.84 17.93 9.86
N VAL A 124 -12.92 17.18 10.10
CA VAL A 124 -14.29 17.71 9.98
C VAL A 124 -14.51 18.89 10.94
N THR A 125 -14.13 18.73 12.20
CA THR A 125 -14.24 19.83 13.19
C THR A 125 -13.35 21.00 12.83
N GLY A 126 -12.15 20.75 12.29
CA GLY A 126 -11.25 21.78 11.77
C GLY A 126 -11.88 22.60 10.65
N ILE A 127 -12.54 21.93 9.69
CA ILE A 127 -13.29 22.60 8.60
C ILE A 127 -14.43 23.45 9.17
N VAL A 128 -15.20 22.91 10.12
CA VAL A 128 -16.32 23.65 10.77
C VAL A 128 -15.82 24.91 11.48
N VAL A 129 -14.72 24.83 12.21
CA VAL A 129 -14.10 25.98 12.90
C VAL A 129 -13.51 26.97 11.90
N TRP A 130 -13.01 26.48 10.78
CA TRP A 130 -12.45 27.31 9.71
C TRP A 130 -13.52 28.17 9.02
N VAL A 131 -14.77 27.70 8.89
CA VAL A 131 -15.88 28.47 8.29
C VAL A 131 -16.11 29.77 9.07
N PRO A 132 -16.08 30.94 8.42
CA PRO A 132 -16.24 32.20 9.11
C PRO A 132 -17.67 32.39 9.64
N ARG A 133 -17.78 32.85 10.87
CA ARG A 133 -19.05 33.34 11.41
C ARG A 133 -19.51 34.59 10.64
N ARG A 134 -20.83 34.86 10.64
CA ARG A 134 -21.48 35.99 9.95
C ARG A 134 -20.68 37.28 10.11
N GLY A 135 -20.43 37.99 9.01
CA GLY A 135 -19.78 39.30 8.96
C GLY A 135 -18.25 39.28 8.72
N ARG A 136 -17.57 38.14 8.69
CA ARG A 136 -16.14 38.07 8.40
C ARG A 136 -15.87 37.72 6.92
N SER A 137 -14.96 38.47 6.29
CA SER A 137 -14.59 38.26 4.89
C SER A 137 -13.91 36.88 4.68
N TRP A 138 -14.42 36.06 3.77
CA TRP A 138 -13.83 34.79 3.32
C TRP A 138 -12.43 34.98 2.73
N GLY A 139 -12.24 36.06 1.95
CA GLY A 139 -10.99 36.29 1.22
C GLY A 139 -9.73 36.42 2.10
N ASN A 140 -9.87 36.84 3.35
CA ASN A 140 -8.73 36.99 4.24
C ASN A 140 -8.28 35.63 4.86
N ARG A 141 -9.10 34.60 4.82
CA ARG A 141 -8.75 33.27 5.37
C ARG A 141 -7.94 32.42 4.41
N PHE A 142 -7.93 32.76 3.13
CA PHE A 142 -7.12 32.10 2.11
C PHE A 142 -5.75 32.78 1.89
N LYS A 143 -5.53 33.94 2.53
CA LYS A 143 -4.30 34.72 2.33
C LYS A 143 -3.24 34.34 3.34
N ILE A 144 -2.03 34.08 2.85
CA ILE A 144 -0.84 33.85 3.65
C ILE A 144 -0.03 35.18 3.63
N SER A 145 0.18 35.77 4.78
CA SER A 145 0.95 37.01 4.89
C SER A 145 2.39 36.73 5.30
N VAL A 146 3.33 37.02 4.41
CA VAL A 146 4.77 36.86 4.66
C VAL A 146 5.40 38.12 5.27
N LYS A 147 4.62 39.26 5.38
CA LYS A 147 5.16 40.58 5.78
C LYS A 147 5.01 40.90 7.28
N HIS A 148 4.28 40.10 8.05
CA HIS A 148 3.90 40.40 9.41
C HIS A 148 4.59 39.54 10.48
N GLY A 149 5.82 39.10 10.19
CA GLY A 149 6.62 38.32 11.13
C GLY A 149 6.33 36.82 11.13
N TRP A 150 7.24 36.06 11.77
CA TRP A 150 7.28 34.62 11.73
C TRP A 150 6.05 33.90 12.34
N HIS A 151 5.55 34.45 13.49
CA HIS A 151 4.35 33.92 14.16
C HIS A 151 3.11 34.04 13.28
N ARG A 152 2.96 35.14 12.58
CA ARG A 152 1.83 35.38 11.68
C ARG A 152 1.89 34.45 10.47
N LEU A 153 3.08 34.24 9.92
CA LEU A 153 3.31 33.32 8.80
C LEU A 153 2.88 31.90 9.17
N TRP A 154 3.30 31.39 10.33
CA TRP A 154 2.92 30.05 10.78
C TRP A 154 1.42 29.91 11.01
N TYR A 155 0.80 30.91 11.59
CA TYR A 155 -0.65 30.92 11.78
C TYR A 155 -1.41 30.92 10.46
N ASP A 156 -1.05 31.80 9.53
CA ASP A 156 -1.69 31.87 8.21
C ASP A 156 -1.42 30.60 7.38
N LEU A 157 -0.23 30.04 7.47
CA LEU A 157 0.12 28.77 6.81
C LEU A 157 -0.73 27.61 7.36
N HIS A 158 -0.93 27.55 8.67
CA HIS A 158 -1.79 26.53 9.28
C HIS A 158 -3.27 26.72 8.91
N VAL A 159 -3.77 27.94 8.96
CA VAL A 159 -5.19 28.23 8.70
C VAL A 159 -5.54 28.14 7.21
N ALA A 160 -4.77 28.79 6.36
CA ALA A 160 -5.00 28.80 4.92
C ALA A 160 -4.47 27.50 4.27
N GLY A 161 -3.27 27.06 4.62
CA GLY A 161 -2.70 25.81 4.11
C GLY A 161 -3.49 24.58 4.56
N GLY A 162 -3.96 24.60 5.83
CA GLY A 162 -4.76 23.50 6.40
C GLY A 162 -6.01 23.19 5.60
N ILE A 163 -6.78 24.19 5.16
CA ILE A 163 -8.00 23.96 4.39
C ILE A 163 -7.72 23.37 3.00
N TYR A 164 -6.63 23.78 2.34
CA TYR A 164 -6.26 23.24 1.04
C TYR A 164 -5.92 21.74 1.09
N VAL A 165 -5.24 21.30 2.16
CA VAL A 165 -4.90 19.89 2.33
C VAL A 165 -5.98 19.08 3.03
N ALA A 166 -6.89 19.72 3.77
CA ALA A 166 -7.95 19.06 4.55
C ALA A 166 -8.84 18.17 3.67
N LEU A 167 -9.22 18.64 2.49
CA LEU A 167 -10.06 17.88 1.57
C LEU A 167 -9.33 16.62 1.06
N LEU A 168 -8.06 16.77 0.68
CA LEU A 168 -7.23 15.66 0.23
C LEU A 168 -7.04 14.64 1.35
N LEU A 169 -6.68 15.11 2.55
CA LEU A 169 -6.49 14.26 3.71
C LEU A 169 -7.79 13.55 4.12
N LEU A 170 -8.94 14.23 3.99
CA LEU A 170 -10.24 13.63 4.27
C LEU A 170 -10.53 12.47 3.30
N VAL A 171 -10.33 12.68 2.01
CA VAL A 171 -10.50 11.62 0.99
C VAL A 171 -9.57 10.45 1.26
N MET A 172 -8.29 10.73 1.55
CA MET A 172 -7.31 9.69 1.87
C MET A 172 -7.68 8.92 3.15
N ALA A 173 -8.16 9.60 4.18
CA ALA A 173 -8.58 8.98 5.42
C ALA A 173 -9.83 8.11 5.23
N LEU A 174 -10.85 8.62 4.52
CA LEU A 174 -12.08 7.87 4.23
C LEU A 174 -11.81 6.62 3.37
N THR A 175 -10.97 6.73 2.34
CA THR A 175 -10.58 5.58 1.55
C THR A 175 -9.69 4.62 2.34
N GLY A 176 -8.81 5.12 3.21
CA GLY A 176 -7.99 4.31 4.11
C GLY A 176 -8.80 3.45 5.07
N LEU A 177 -9.92 3.95 5.58
CA LEU A 177 -10.82 3.21 6.48
C LEU A 177 -11.41 1.95 5.84
N THR A 178 -11.55 1.88 4.51
CA THR A 178 -12.04 0.67 3.81
C THR A 178 -11.12 -0.54 4.02
N TRP A 179 -9.83 -0.28 4.26
CA TRP A 179 -8.84 -1.32 4.55
C TRP A 179 -8.80 -1.71 6.04
N ALA A 180 -9.17 -0.79 6.92
CA ALA A 180 -9.14 -1.03 8.36
C ALA A 180 -10.33 -1.86 8.84
N PHE A 181 -11.55 -1.53 8.36
CA PHE A 181 -12.79 -2.11 8.86
C PHE A 181 -13.65 -2.73 7.74
N PRO A 182 -13.96 -4.04 7.80
CA PRO A 182 -14.80 -4.71 6.80
C PRO A 182 -16.20 -4.10 6.70
N TRP A 183 -16.84 -3.78 7.85
CA TRP A 183 -18.17 -3.16 7.87
C TRP A 183 -18.22 -1.81 7.15
N TYR A 184 -17.16 -0.99 7.35
CA TYR A 184 -17.05 0.31 6.69
C TYR A 184 -16.85 0.14 5.18
N ARG A 185 -16.03 -0.82 4.79
CA ARG A 185 -15.81 -1.17 3.37
C ARG A 185 -17.12 -1.52 2.68
N THR A 186 -17.94 -2.41 3.27
CA THR A 186 -19.24 -2.80 2.71
C THR A 186 -20.17 -1.59 2.56
N ALA A 187 -20.26 -0.75 3.59
CA ALA A 187 -21.07 0.46 3.55
C ALA A 187 -20.57 1.46 2.49
N PHE A 188 -19.26 1.65 2.40
CA PHE A 188 -18.64 2.56 1.45
C PHE A 188 -18.91 2.14 -0.01
N TYR A 189 -18.69 0.87 -0.33
CA TYR A 189 -18.95 0.37 -1.69
C TYR A 189 -20.44 0.33 -2.01
N GLY A 190 -21.31 0.03 -1.06
CA GLY A 190 -22.77 0.10 -1.26
C GLY A 190 -23.30 1.50 -1.61
N ILE A 191 -22.57 2.56 -1.21
CA ILE A 191 -22.91 3.95 -1.57
C ILE A 191 -22.35 4.35 -2.94
N PHE A 192 -21.09 3.98 -3.24
CA PHE A 192 -20.37 4.48 -4.41
C PHE A 192 -20.34 3.52 -5.61
N ALA A 193 -20.62 2.25 -5.41
CA ALA A 193 -20.67 1.21 -6.44
C ALA A 193 -21.88 0.30 -6.16
N PRO A 194 -23.12 0.81 -6.25
CA PRO A 194 -24.31 -0.05 -6.17
C PRO A 194 -24.28 -1.03 -7.35
N GLU A 195 -24.44 -2.32 -7.06
CA GLU A 195 -24.61 -3.38 -8.06
C GLU A 195 -25.87 -3.18 -8.88
#